data_1e67d1452458645d85c6d1bbcdc1ac65
#
_entry.id   1e67d1452458645d85c6d1bbcdc1ac65
#
_cell.length_a   1.000
_cell.length_b   1.000
_cell.length_c   1.000
_cell.angle_alpha   90.00
_cell.angle_beta   90.00
_cell.angle_gamma   90.00
#
_symmetry.space_group_name_H-M   'P 1'
#
loop_
_entity.id
_entity.type
_entity.pdbx_description
1 polymer ?
#
loop_
_entity_poly.entity_id
_entity_poly.type
_entity_poly.pdbx_seq_one_letter_code
_entity_poly.pdbx_strand_id
1 'polypeptide(L)'
;MEFAELIAARYSVRAYRPDPVEDDKLQAILEAARLAPTAANRQPFQLVILHTAGREQELGQIYPRPWFVQAPLIIAVCALSTQAWVRESDRFNARLVDAAIVADHLILAAANLGLGTCWIAAFNVDAARRVLRLPPDVAPVILTPLRSPAAQ
;
A
#
# COMPACT_ATOMS: atom_id res chain seq x y z
N MET A 1 -20.15 3.62 -6.51
CA MET A 1 -20.50 2.26 -6.03
C MET A 1 -20.91 2.39 -4.58
N GLU A 2 -22.00 1.72 -4.20
CA GLU A 2 -22.40 1.68 -2.79
C GLU A 2 -21.39 0.91 -1.96
N PHE A 3 -21.21 1.25 -0.70
CA PHE A 3 -20.13 0.68 0.14
C PHE A 3 -20.23 -0.85 0.25
N ALA A 4 -21.43 -1.39 0.43
CA ALA A 4 -21.62 -2.85 0.52
C ALA A 4 -21.23 -3.57 -0.79
N GLU A 5 -21.51 -2.96 -1.93
CA GLU A 5 -21.10 -3.48 -3.24
C GLU A 5 -19.58 -3.42 -3.40
N LEU A 6 -18.98 -2.31 -2.97
CA LEU A 6 -17.53 -2.08 -3.05
C LEU A 6 -16.75 -3.16 -2.29
N ILE A 7 -17.09 -3.42 -1.04
CA ILE A 7 -16.38 -4.41 -0.22
C ILE A 7 -16.59 -5.84 -0.76
N ALA A 8 -17.73 -6.11 -1.38
CA ALA A 8 -18.00 -7.42 -2.01
C ALA A 8 -17.25 -7.58 -3.35
N ALA A 9 -17.12 -6.50 -4.13
CA ALA A 9 -16.50 -6.53 -5.45
C ALA A 9 -14.96 -6.51 -5.41
N ARG A 10 -14.36 -5.96 -4.35
CA ARG A 10 -12.90 -5.90 -4.23
C ARG A 10 -12.28 -7.31 -4.17
N TYR A 11 -11.26 -7.55 -4.96
CA TYR A 11 -10.49 -8.79 -4.92
C TYR A 11 -8.99 -8.52 -5.11
N SER A 12 -8.15 -9.52 -4.83
CA SER A 12 -6.70 -9.43 -5.03
C SER A 12 -6.34 -9.64 -6.49
N VAL A 13 -5.97 -8.57 -7.16
CA VAL A 13 -5.57 -8.57 -8.58
C VAL A 13 -4.12 -9.01 -8.71
N ARG A 14 -3.85 -9.93 -9.65
CA ARG A 14 -2.52 -10.47 -9.93
C ARG A 14 -2.17 -10.47 -11.43
N ALA A 15 -2.86 -9.64 -12.20
CA ALA A 15 -2.54 -9.35 -13.59
C ALA A 15 -2.94 -7.90 -13.90
N TYR A 16 -2.04 -7.10 -14.40
CA TYR A 16 -2.22 -5.66 -14.55
C TYR A 16 -1.96 -5.21 -15.97
N ARG A 17 -2.67 -4.16 -16.39
CA ARG A 17 -2.40 -3.46 -17.64
C ARG A 17 -1.14 -2.58 -17.47
N PRO A 18 -0.34 -2.38 -18.52
CA PRO A 18 0.90 -1.61 -18.43
C PRO A 18 0.71 -0.10 -18.47
N ASP A 19 -0.48 0.38 -18.88
CA ASP A 19 -0.72 1.82 -19.06
C ASP A 19 -0.62 2.58 -17.73
N PRO A 20 -0.26 3.88 -17.73
CA PRO A 20 -0.10 4.64 -16.49
C PRO A 20 -1.43 4.80 -15.73
N VAL A 21 -1.32 4.98 -14.43
CA VAL A 21 -2.43 5.40 -13.57
C VAL A 21 -2.64 6.89 -13.76
N GLU A 22 -3.89 7.31 -13.90
CA GLU A 22 -4.24 8.72 -14.03
C GLU A 22 -3.96 9.47 -12.72
N ASP A 23 -3.37 10.66 -12.81
CA ASP A 23 -2.92 11.44 -11.65
C ASP A 23 -4.06 11.78 -10.68
N ASP A 24 -5.23 12.11 -11.20
CA ASP A 24 -6.43 12.42 -10.39
C ASP A 24 -6.90 11.22 -9.57
N LYS A 25 -6.83 10.02 -10.14
CA LYS A 25 -7.15 8.77 -9.42
C LYS A 25 -6.12 8.48 -8.34
N LEU A 26 -4.83 8.64 -8.65
CA LEU A 26 -3.77 8.46 -7.66
C LEU A 26 -3.96 9.44 -6.49
N GLN A 27 -4.22 10.71 -6.76
CA GLN A 27 -4.46 11.69 -5.71
C GLN A 27 -5.69 11.34 -4.85
N ALA A 28 -6.78 10.89 -5.45
CA ALA A 28 -7.97 10.46 -4.71
C ALA A 28 -7.69 9.27 -3.79
N ILE A 29 -6.88 8.32 -4.23
CA ILE A 29 -6.46 7.15 -3.44
C ILE A 29 -5.58 7.58 -2.25
N LEU A 30 -4.62 8.45 -2.49
CA LEU A 30 -3.74 8.96 -1.44
C LEU A 30 -4.52 9.79 -0.41
N GLU A 31 -5.50 10.57 -0.86
CA GLU A 31 -6.38 11.33 0.04
C GLU A 31 -7.25 10.41 0.91
N ALA A 32 -7.79 9.33 0.35
CA ALA A 32 -8.53 8.34 1.13
C ALA A 32 -7.65 7.70 2.22
N ALA A 33 -6.41 7.39 1.90
CA ALA A 33 -5.43 6.88 2.88
C ALA A 33 -5.15 7.92 3.97
N ARG A 34 -4.99 9.19 3.60
CA ARG A 34 -4.73 10.30 4.54
C ARG A 34 -5.89 10.50 5.53
N LEU A 35 -7.11 10.26 5.09
CA LEU A 35 -8.33 10.43 5.90
C LEU A 35 -8.61 9.24 6.83
N ALA A 36 -7.86 8.17 6.73
CA ALA A 36 -8.04 7.00 7.59
C ALA A 36 -7.85 7.36 9.07
N PRO A 37 -8.68 6.83 9.99
CA PRO A 37 -8.48 7.05 11.42
C PRO A 37 -7.23 6.36 11.92
N THR A 38 -6.54 6.99 12.86
CA THR A 38 -5.41 6.42 13.58
C THR A 38 -5.54 6.69 15.07
N ALA A 39 -4.91 5.87 15.90
CA ALA A 39 -4.96 6.01 17.35
C ALA A 39 -4.47 7.39 17.79
N ALA A 40 -5.28 8.13 18.53
CA ALA A 40 -5.04 9.51 18.98
C ALA A 40 -4.72 10.48 17.82
N ASN A 41 -5.13 10.16 16.60
CA ASN A 41 -4.83 10.91 15.37
C ASN A 41 -3.34 11.20 15.18
N ARG A 42 -2.50 10.28 15.56
CA ARG A 42 -1.05 10.43 15.47
C ARG A 42 -0.50 10.25 14.07
N GLN A 43 -1.24 9.57 13.19
CA GLN A 43 -0.90 9.36 11.78
C GLN A 43 0.52 8.78 11.60
N PRO A 44 0.86 7.65 12.25
CA PRO A 44 2.21 7.09 12.28
C PRO A 44 2.48 6.24 11.05
N PHE A 45 2.31 6.81 9.87
CA PHE A 45 2.52 6.11 8.60
C PHE A 45 3.16 7.02 7.55
N GLN A 46 3.78 6.37 6.59
CA GLN A 46 4.33 6.98 5.39
C GLN A 46 3.95 6.13 4.19
N LEU A 47 3.51 6.78 3.12
CA LEU A 47 3.27 6.13 1.84
C LEU A 47 4.47 6.39 0.92
N VAL A 48 5.01 5.32 0.33
CA VAL A 48 6.07 5.42 -0.67
C VAL A 48 5.52 4.93 -2.00
N ILE A 49 5.55 5.80 -3.02
CA ILE A 49 5.07 5.50 -4.35
C ILE A 49 6.27 5.21 -5.24
N LEU A 50 6.25 4.05 -5.87
CA LEU A 50 7.31 3.56 -6.74
C LEU A 50 6.80 3.42 -8.16
N HIS A 51 7.51 4.02 -9.11
CA HIS A 51 7.33 3.73 -10.52
C HIS A 51 8.13 2.49 -10.89
N THR A 52 7.51 1.51 -11.54
CA THR A 52 8.14 0.23 -11.87
C THR A 52 9.07 0.29 -13.08
N ALA A 53 8.78 1.18 -14.03
CA ALA A 53 9.55 1.30 -15.26
C ALA A 53 11.05 1.52 -14.99
N GLY A 54 11.90 0.64 -15.52
CA GLY A 54 13.35 0.69 -15.35
C GLY A 54 13.85 0.18 -13.98
N ARG A 55 12.95 -0.30 -13.11
CA ARG A 55 13.29 -0.77 -11.77
C ARG A 55 12.84 -2.20 -11.49
N GLU A 56 12.42 -2.91 -12.53
CA GLU A 56 11.81 -4.24 -12.41
C GLU A 56 12.72 -5.25 -11.70
N GLN A 57 14.03 -5.18 -11.96
CA GLN A 57 14.99 -6.09 -11.34
C GLN A 57 15.12 -5.87 -9.83
N GLU A 58 15.27 -4.62 -9.38
CA GLU A 58 15.40 -4.33 -7.95
C GLU A 58 14.09 -4.55 -7.19
N LEU A 59 12.95 -4.22 -7.81
CA LEU A 59 11.62 -4.45 -7.23
C LEU A 59 11.32 -5.95 -7.13
N GLY A 60 11.79 -6.75 -8.08
CA GLY A 60 11.69 -8.19 -8.04
C GLY A 60 12.45 -8.84 -6.88
N GLN A 61 13.45 -8.16 -6.31
CA GLN A 61 14.13 -8.61 -5.09
C GLN A 61 13.24 -8.47 -3.84
N ILE A 62 12.30 -7.53 -3.85
CA ILE A 62 11.34 -7.36 -2.77
C ILE A 62 10.29 -8.46 -2.81
N TYR A 63 9.71 -8.71 -3.99
CA TYR A 63 8.69 -9.73 -4.18
C TYR A 63 8.85 -10.41 -5.55
N PRO A 64 9.30 -11.68 -5.58
CA PRO A 64 9.72 -12.34 -6.82
C PRO A 64 8.54 -12.97 -7.57
N ARG A 65 7.54 -12.19 -7.91
CA ARG A 65 6.40 -12.60 -8.74
C ARG A 65 6.33 -11.70 -9.98
N PRO A 66 6.27 -12.26 -11.20
CA PRO A 66 6.28 -11.46 -12.43
C PRO A 66 5.17 -10.41 -12.50
N TRP A 67 3.97 -10.73 -12.00
CA TRP A 67 2.85 -9.81 -12.00
C TRP A 67 3.04 -8.59 -11.08
N PHE A 68 3.93 -8.67 -10.09
CA PHE A 68 4.20 -7.56 -9.17
C PHE A 68 4.73 -6.32 -9.89
N VAL A 69 5.61 -6.52 -10.86
CA VAL A 69 6.23 -5.44 -11.64
C VAL A 69 5.52 -5.14 -12.96
N GLN A 70 4.41 -5.81 -13.25
CA GLN A 70 3.56 -5.48 -14.41
C GLN A 70 2.80 -4.17 -14.21
N ALA A 71 2.38 -3.89 -12.98
CA ALA A 71 1.72 -2.63 -12.68
C ALA A 71 2.71 -1.47 -12.78
N PRO A 72 2.30 -0.30 -13.34
CA PRO A 72 3.18 0.86 -13.47
C PRO A 72 3.55 1.49 -12.14
N LEU A 73 2.75 1.28 -11.10
CA LEU A 73 2.96 1.80 -9.76
C LEU A 73 2.90 0.69 -8.71
N ILE A 74 3.73 0.84 -7.69
CA ILE A 74 3.66 0.10 -6.44
C ILE A 74 3.57 1.11 -5.32
N ILE A 75 2.66 0.90 -4.37
CA ILE A 75 2.54 1.71 -3.17
C ILE A 75 2.96 0.87 -1.98
N ALA A 76 3.92 1.36 -1.20
CA ALA A 76 4.30 0.78 0.08
C ALA A 76 3.67 1.60 1.21
N VAL A 77 2.98 0.92 2.12
CA VAL A 77 2.50 1.51 3.36
C VAL A 77 3.50 1.16 4.45
N CYS A 78 4.11 2.19 5.04
CA CYS A 78 5.13 2.05 6.07
C CYS A 78 4.62 2.59 7.40
N ALA A 79 5.06 1.99 8.50
CA ALA A 79 4.70 2.39 9.85
C ALA A 79 5.86 3.13 10.55
N LEU A 80 5.52 4.17 11.29
CA LEU A 80 6.46 5.02 12.04
C LEU A 80 6.35 4.70 13.54
N SER A 81 7.23 3.88 14.07
CA SER A 81 7.14 3.38 15.44
C SER A 81 7.23 4.47 16.51
N THR A 82 8.03 5.51 16.27
CA THR A 82 8.27 6.60 17.22
C THR A 82 7.13 7.62 17.29
N GLN A 83 6.23 7.64 16.30
CA GLN A 83 5.11 8.58 16.22
C GLN A 83 3.78 7.95 16.66
N ALA A 84 3.72 6.61 16.74
CA ALA A 84 2.50 5.89 17.05
C ALA A 84 2.06 6.09 18.52
N TRP A 85 0.76 6.01 18.73
CA TRP A 85 0.20 5.92 20.07
C TRP A 85 0.61 4.60 20.74
N VAL A 86 0.95 4.68 22.01
CA VAL A 86 1.33 3.54 22.84
C VAL A 86 0.38 3.43 24.02
N ARG A 87 -0.22 2.27 24.23
CA ARG A 87 -1.05 1.97 25.39
C ARG A 87 -0.17 1.77 26.62
N GLU A 88 -0.45 2.50 27.70
CA GLU A 88 0.43 2.49 28.87
C GLU A 88 0.45 1.14 29.59
N SER A 89 -0.70 0.47 29.68
CA SER A 89 -0.88 -0.73 30.52
C SER A 89 -0.02 -1.92 30.07
N ASP A 90 0.22 -2.09 28.76
CA ASP A 90 0.94 -3.22 28.19
C ASP A 90 1.98 -2.83 27.14
N ARG A 91 2.19 -1.54 26.96
CA ARG A 91 3.12 -0.97 25.98
C ARG A 91 2.80 -1.32 24.52
N PHE A 92 1.55 -1.71 24.25
CA PHE A 92 1.11 -1.95 22.86
C PHE A 92 1.28 -0.69 22.02
N ASN A 93 2.02 -0.82 20.93
CA ASN A 93 2.23 0.25 19.94
C ASN A 93 1.29 0.07 18.76
N ALA A 94 0.45 1.07 18.48
CA ALA A 94 -0.63 0.97 17.50
C ALA A 94 -0.17 1.06 16.03
N ARG A 95 1.12 1.24 15.75
CA ARG A 95 1.63 1.51 14.39
C ARG A 95 1.16 0.54 13.31
N LEU A 96 1.12 -0.76 13.61
CA LEU A 96 0.72 -1.77 12.62
C LEU A 96 -0.77 -1.79 12.39
N VAL A 97 -1.56 -1.56 13.44
CA VAL A 97 -3.03 -1.42 13.34
C VAL A 97 -3.37 -0.19 12.51
N ASP A 98 -2.76 0.94 12.82
CA ASP A 98 -2.98 2.19 12.08
C ASP A 98 -2.58 2.04 10.60
N ALA A 99 -1.43 1.45 10.32
CA ALA A 99 -0.98 1.20 8.95
C ALA A 99 -1.94 0.26 8.19
N ALA A 100 -2.50 -0.75 8.85
CA ALA A 100 -3.48 -1.65 8.24
C ALA A 100 -4.77 -0.92 7.87
N ILE A 101 -5.26 -0.01 8.71
CA ILE A 101 -6.45 0.81 8.43
C ILE A 101 -6.19 1.73 7.24
N VAL A 102 -5.04 2.39 7.22
CA VAL A 102 -4.61 3.25 6.09
C VAL A 102 -4.56 2.46 4.78
N ALA A 103 -3.96 1.27 4.82
CA ALA A 103 -3.88 0.39 3.65
C ALA A 103 -5.26 -0.05 3.15
N ASP A 104 -6.19 -0.36 4.05
CA ASP A 104 -7.55 -0.76 3.66
C ASP A 104 -8.32 0.40 3.00
N HIS A 105 -8.22 1.61 3.54
CA HIS A 105 -8.80 2.81 2.91
C HIS A 105 -8.25 3.03 1.50
N LEU A 106 -6.94 2.89 1.32
CA LEU A 106 -6.27 3.00 0.03
C LEU A 106 -6.81 1.96 -0.97
N ILE A 107 -6.89 0.71 -0.53
CA ILE A 107 -7.31 -0.43 -1.37
C ILE A 107 -8.78 -0.30 -1.79
N LEU A 108 -9.66 0.10 -0.86
CA LEU A 108 -11.07 0.32 -1.16
C LEU A 108 -11.27 1.53 -2.10
N ALA A 109 -10.53 2.62 -1.89
CA ALA A 109 -10.58 3.77 -2.79
C ALA A 109 -10.14 3.39 -4.21
N ALA A 110 -9.07 2.60 -4.34
CA ALA A 110 -8.61 2.10 -5.63
C ALA A 110 -9.70 1.26 -6.33
N ALA A 111 -10.31 0.32 -5.61
CA ALA A 111 -11.38 -0.51 -6.14
C ALA A 111 -12.60 0.32 -6.58
N ASN A 112 -12.97 1.35 -5.82
CA ASN A 112 -14.05 2.26 -6.19
C ASN A 112 -13.78 3.05 -7.48
N LEU A 113 -12.51 3.27 -7.81
CA LEU A 113 -12.05 3.93 -9.04
C LEU A 113 -11.76 2.96 -10.20
N GLY A 114 -12.12 1.68 -10.04
CA GLY A 114 -11.87 0.65 -11.04
C GLY A 114 -10.41 0.20 -11.15
N LEU A 115 -9.59 0.49 -10.15
CA LEU A 115 -8.19 0.07 -10.08
C LEU A 115 -8.04 -1.19 -9.22
N GLY A 116 -7.17 -2.08 -9.66
CA GLY A 116 -6.83 -3.31 -8.95
C GLY A 116 -5.66 -3.13 -8.01
N THR A 117 -5.72 -3.82 -6.89
CA THR A 117 -4.69 -3.90 -5.86
C THR A 117 -4.51 -5.33 -5.42
N CYS A 118 -3.41 -5.61 -4.74
CA CYS A 118 -3.18 -6.87 -4.04
C CYS A 118 -2.42 -6.59 -2.76
N TRP A 119 -2.99 -6.95 -1.62
CA TRP A 119 -2.31 -6.85 -0.32
C TRP A 119 -1.15 -7.84 -0.26
N ILE A 120 0.09 -7.34 -0.22
CA ILE A 120 1.30 -8.15 -0.15
C ILE A 120 1.98 -7.92 1.18
N ALA A 121 2.03 -8.95 2.01
CA ALA A 121 2.77 -8.97 3.27
C ALA A 121 3.98 -9.93 3.22
N ALA A 122 3.95 -10.94 2.33
CA ALA A 122 4.99 -11.96 2.20
C ALA A 122 6.16 -11.50 1.30
N PHE A 123 6.69 -10.32 1.56
CA PHE A 123 7.82 -9.75 0.83
C PHE A 123 9.12 -9.85 1.64
N ASN A 124 10.25 -9.66 0.96
CA ASN A 124 11.55 -9.60 1.61
C ASN A 124 11.75 -8.22 2.26
N VAL A 125 11.76 -8.18 3.60
CA VAL A 125 11.83 -6.93 4.38
C VAL A 125 13.17 -6.21 4.19
N ASP A 126 14.28 -6.94 4.15
CA ASP A 126 15.61 -6.34 3.99
C ASP A 126 15.76 -5.70 2.61
N ALA A 127 15.27 -6.39 1.57
CA ALA A 127 15.22 -5.83 0.22
C ALA A 127 14.32 -4.59 0.15
N ALA A 128 13.14 -4.63 0.78
CA ALA A 128 12.24 -3.47 0.83
C ALA A 128 12.90 -2.28 1.53
N ARG A 129 13.54 -2.49 2.68
CA ARG A 129 14.26 -1.42 3.39
C ARG A 129 15.36 -0.78 2.53
N ARG A 130 16.12 -1.60 1.82
CA ARG A 130 17.20 -1.13 0.94
C ARG A 130 16.68 -0.36 -0.26
N VAL A 131 15.72 -0.93 -0.98
CA VAL A 131 15.17 -0.33 -2.21
C VAL A 131 14.38 0.93 -1.91
N LEU A 132 13.60 0.93 -0.83
CA LEU A 132 12.81 2.09 -0.39
C LEU A 132 13.65 3.11 0.39
N ARG A 133 14.89 2.79 0.75
CA ARG A 133 15.79 3.64 1.55
C ARG A 133 15.16 4.08 2.86
N LEU A 134 14.56 3.14 3.57
CA LEU A 134 13.85 3.44 4.81
C LEU A 134 14.81 3.66 5.98
N PRO A 135 14.61 4.72 6.79
CA PRO A 135 15.34 4.89 8.04
C PRO A 135 14.95 3.83 9.08
N PRO A 136 15.75 3.63 10.15
CA PRO A 136 15.53 2.53 11.12
C PRO A 136 14.18 2.53 11.82
N ASP A 137 13.57 3.69 12.04
CA ASP A 137 12.27 3.86 12.72
C ASP A 137 11.05 3.70 11.79
N VAL A 138 11.29 3.52 10.49
CA VAL A 138 10.25 3.30 9.47
C VAL A 138 10.27 1.84 9.04
N ALA A 139 9.14 1.15 9.19
CA ALA A 139 9.00 -0.26 8.82
C ALA A 139 8.04 -0.42 7.64
N PRO A 140 8.41 -1.16 6.58
CA PRO A 140 7.46 -1.52 5.55
C PRO A 140 6.43 -2.53 6.12
N VAL A 141 5.14 -2.26 5.89
CA VAL A 141 4.05 -3.12 6.42
C VAL A 141 3.41 -3.93 5.33
N ILE A 142 2.95 -3.26 4.27
CA ILE A 142 2.42 -3.90 3.08
C ILE A 142 2.87 -3.17 1.82
N LEU A 143 2.90 -3.91 0.71
CA LEU A 143 3.03 -3.33 -0.62
C LEU A 143 1.82 -3.72 -1.45
N THR A 144 1.40 -2.85 -2.34
CA THR A 144 0.37 -3.14 -3.32
C THR A 144 0.75 -2.58 -4.69
N PRO A 145 0.71 -3.40 -5.75
CA PRO A 145 0.65 -2.86 -7.10
C PRO A 145 -0.64 -2.06 -7.30
N LEU A 146 -0.62 -1.12 -8.21
CA LEU A 146 -1.77 -0.28 -8.52
C LEU A 146 -1.91 -0.08 -10.03
N ARG A 147 -2.99 -0.60 -10.60
CA ARG A 147 -3.44 -0.37 -11.97
C ARG A 147 -4.77 -1.06 -12.24
N SER A 148 -5.41 -0.73 -13.38
CA SER A 148 -6.56 -1.49 -13.87
C SER A 148 -6.19 -2.96 -14.05
N PRO A 149 -7.07 -3.89 -13.66
CA PRO A 149 -6.85 -5.31 -13.92
C PRO A 149 -6.68 -5.56 -15.42
N ALA A 150 -5.82 -6.49 -15.78
CA ALA A 150 -5.82 -7.04 -17.13
C ALA A 150 -7.12 -7.83 -17.36
N ALA A 151 -7.58 -7.90 -18.59
CA ALA A 151 -8.69 -8.78 -18.95
C ALA A 151 -8.32 -10.22 -18.57
N GLN A 152 -9.23 -10.90 -17.89
CA GLN A 152 -9.12 -12.34 -17.58
C GLN A 152 -9.42 -13.17 -18.80
#